data_73de59f328ec5a40ee987cc05cd3878b
#
_entry.id   73de59f328ec5a40ee987cc05cd3878b
#
_cell.length_a   1.000
_cell.length_b   1.000
_cell.length_c   1.000
_cell.angle_alpha   90.00
_cell.angle_beta   90.00
_cell.angle_gamma   90.00
#
_symmetry.space_group_name_H-M   'P 1'
#
loop_
_entity.id
_entity.type
_entity.pdbx_description
1 polymer ?
#
loop_
_entity_poly.entity_id
_entity_poly.type
_entity_poly.pdbx_seq_one_letter_code
_entity_poly.pdbx_strand_id
1 'polypeptide(L)'
;MEVSLRFNFVRLFVHALAWKARRDFNSALENPKRAQEKVLREILKLSGTDRLPNLPTYYSDYPLQQSWTSEPVKFFETTSGNSEKKKQIPYTASLLKSFQSLFLIWIDDVLTHQKLKSGKLFISISPKFESLGMNSDLDYLNPFMQKLLNRFLVVPQKDFVAKDGKEFFAQLSERLLACRELESISIWSPSYLISLLDFMKANYKVGSWHSVWPNLKLISCWVDGSSREQAAQLKSIFPWAVIQAKGLLATEAPISVPWTQAMGCVPLWNQVYLEFIDDDGSIHPLYEMKAGKSGEILVSTKGGLLRYKLGDLVECGYRFKNSPVIKFVRRVGDVSDLVGEKLDSTTLMRIFADYSGVNWILIANCDHYVFAADRAINQDDVENKLKEIFHYALARELGQLKPAFSVYVEDLSAQINEYYAARKIKFGDIKAKLLWTDPQILNEFQNLQWHDSSL
;
A
#
# COMPACT_ATOMS: atom_id res chain seq x y z
N MET A 1 -12.89 10.26 -32.81
CA MET A 1 -14.09 9.38 -32.95
C MET A 1 -13.70 7.91 -32.92
N GLU A 2 -12.68 7.47 -33.63
CA GLU A 2 -12.24 6.07 -33.70
C GLU A 2 -11.71 5.49 -32.37
N VAL A 3 -10.93 6.24 -31.58
CA VAL A 3 -10.42 5.83 -30.27
C VAL A 3 -11.57 5.59 -29.28
N SER A 4 -12.59 6.44 -29.29
CA SER A 4 -13.77 6.31 -28.41
C SER A 4 -14.61 5.07 -28.75
N LEU A 5 -14.75 4.72 -30.02
CA LEU A 5 -15.45 3.51 -30.46
C LEU A 5 -14.72 2.26 -30.02
N ARG A 6 -13.40 2.17 -30.23
CA ARG A 6 -12.57 1.03 -29.80
C ARG A 6 -12.60 0.86 -28.28
N PHE A 7 -12.55 1.95 -27.53
CA PHE A 7 -12.62 1.89 -26.06
C PHE A 7 -13.98 1.40 -25.57
N ASN A 8 -15.08 1.83 -26.20
CA ASN A 8 -16.43 1.36 -25.85
C ASN A 8 -16.58 -0.15 -26.06
N PHE A 9 -16.03 -0.73 -27.12
CA PHE A 9 -15.99 -2.17 -27.30
C PHE A 9 -15.23 -2.88 -26.18
N VAL A 10 -14.06 -2.37 -25.83
CA VAL A 10 -13.26 -2.93 -24.72
C VAL A 10 -14.00 -2.82 -23.41
N ARG A 11 -14.67 -1.70 -23.14
CA ARG A 11 -15.50 -1.52 -21.94
C ARG A 11 -16.59 -2.57 -21.86
N LEU A 12 -17.37 -2.79 -22.93
CA LEU A 12 -18.42 -3.81 -22.98
C LEU A 12 -17.84 -5.21 -22.77
N PHE A 13 -16.71 -5.50 -23.38
CA PHE A 13 -16.04 -6.78 -23.24
C PHE A 13 -15.56 -7.02 -21.78
N VAL A 14 -14.94 -6.01 -21.15
CA VAL A 14 -14.54 -6.10 -19.73
C VAL A 14 -15.74 -6.29 -18.82
N HIS A 15 -16.84 -5.57 -19.05
CA HIS A 15 -18.09 -5.78 -18.29
C HIS A 15 -18.61 -7.21 -18.44
N ALA A 16 -18.56 -7.78 -19.64
CA ALA A 16 -18.98 -9.17 -19.86
C ALA A 16 -18.07 -10.17 -19.13
N LEU A 17 -16.74 -9.98 -19.19
CA LEU A 17 -15.78 -10.82 -18.48
C LEU A 17 -15.93 -10.70 -16.95
N ALA A 18 -16.16 -9.51 -16.45
CA ALA A 18 -16.28 -9.24 -15.03
C ALA A 18 -17.67 -9.61 -14.47
N TRP A 19 -18.66 -9.84 -15.33
CA TRP A 19 -20.06 -10.04 -14.91
C TRP A 19 -20.22 -11.10 -13.82
N LYS A 20 -19.61 -12.26 -14.00
CA LYS A 20 -19.66 -13.33 -13.00
C LYS A 20 -18.96 -12.95 -11.71
N ALA A 21 -17.72 -12.40 -11.81
CA ALA A 21 -16.95 -11.98 -10.63
C ALA A 21 -17.69 -10.91 -9.84
N ARG A 22 -18.24 -9.90 -10.53
CA ARG A 22 -19.05 -8.83 -9.92
C ARG A 22 -20.33 -9.36 -9.27
N ARG A 23 -21.08 -10.25 -9.95
CA ARG A 23 -22.30 -10.84 -9.41
C ARG A 23 -22.00 -11.63 -8.14
N ASP A 24 -20.98 -12.49 -8.18
CA ASP A 24 -20.59 -13.34 -7.06
C ASP A 24 -20.06 -12.49 -5.89
N PHE A 25 -19.34 -11.40 -6.18
CA PHE A 25 -18.90 -10.42 -5.20
C PHE A 25 -20.06 -9.66 -4.55
N ASN A 26 -21.01 -9.14 -5.34
CA ASN A 26 -22.20 -8.47 -4.80
C ASN A 26 -23.02 -9.38 -3.89
N SER A 27 -23.20 -10.67 -4.28
CA SER A 27 -23.84 -11.66 -3.44
C SER A 27 -23.06 -11.90 -2.13
N ALA A 28 -21.73 -11.86 -2.19
CA ALA A 28 -20.90 -12.01 -1.00
C ALA A 28 -20.97 -10.79 -0.06
N LEU A 29 -21.17 -9.58 -0.57
CA LEU A 29 -21.45 -8.38 0.25
C LEU A 29 -22.79 -8.45 0.99
N GLU A 30 -23.80 -9.10 0.38
CA GLU A 30 -25.10 -9.33 1.02
C GLU A 30 -25.03 -10.41 2.11
N ASN A 31 -24.23 -11.46 1.89
CA ASN A 31 -24.08 -12.57 2.83
C ASN A 31 -22.61 -12.98 2.98
N PRO A 32 -21.79 -12.18 3.68
CA PRO A 32 -20.36 -12.44 3.84
C PRO A 32 -20.09 -13.74 4.60
N LYS A 33 -20.89 -14.09 5.60
CA LYS A 33 -20.76 -15.36 6.35
C LYS A 33 -20.82 -16.56 5.42
N ARG A 34 -21.87 -16.65 4.59
CA ARG A 34 -22.02 -17.76 3.63
C ARG A 34 -20.89 -17.82 2.61
N ALA A 35 -20.42 -16.65 2.14
CA ALA A 35 -19.30 -16.57 1.22
C ALA A 35 -18.01 -17.08 1.87
N GLN A 36 -17.76 -16.69 3.11
CA GLN A 36 -16.59 -17.09 3.88
C GLN A 36 -16.59 -18.58 4.23
N GLU A 37 -17.72 -19.15 4.61
CA GLU A 37 -17.87 -20.60 4.84
C GLU A 37 -17.56 -21.42 3.56
N LYS A 38 -17.96 -20.91 2.40
CA LYS A 38 -17.67 -21.54 1.11
C LYS A 38 -16.17 -21.47 0.80
N VAL A 39 -15.57 -20.28 0.92
CA VAL A 39 -14.14 -20.06 0.65
C VAL A 39 -13.28 -20.87 1.59
N LEU A 40 -13.63 -20.92 2.88
CA LEU A 40 -12.90 -21.73 3.86
C LEU A 40 -12.87 -23.19 3.46
N ARG A 41 -14.01 -23.78 3.07
CA ARG A 41 -14.04 -25.17 2.60
C ARG A 41 -13.16 -25.42 1.38
N GLU A 42 -13.12 -24.48 0.44
CA GLU A 42 -12.23 -24.56 -0.74
C GLU A 42 -10.75 -24.51 -0.33
N ILE A 43 -10.39 -23.61 0.60
CA ILE A 43 -9.02 -23.47 1.12
C ILE A 43 -8.58 -24.72 1.84
N LEU A 44 -9.37 -25.22 2.79
CA LEU A 44 -9.05 -26.42 3.56
C LEU A 44 -8.85 -27.65 2.65
N LYS A 45 -9.73 -27.81 1.64
CA LYS A 45 -9.56 -28.87 0.64
C LYS A 45 -8.23 -28.76 -0.12
N LEU A 46 -7.87 -27.56 -0.56
CA LEU A 46 -6.61 -27.32 -1.27
C LEU A 46 -5.38 -27.54 -0.37
N SER A 47 -5.49 -27.22 0.89
CA SER A 47 -4.41 -27.38 1.87
C SER A 47 -4.32 -28.79 2.45
N GLY A 48 -5.23 -29.71 2.08
CA GLY A 48 -5.23 -31.09 2.54
C GLY A 48 -5.52 -31.24 4.04
N THR A 49 -6.24 -30.28 4.63
CA THR A 49 -6.64 -30.31 6.06
C THR A 49 -8.14 -30.09 6.19
N ASP A 50 -8.70 -30.49 7.32
CA ASP A 50 -10.12 -30.36 7.64
C ASP A 50 -10.44 -29.15 8.54
N ARG A 51 -9.40 -28.49 9.10
CA ARG A 51 -9.57 -27.35 10.01
C ARG A 51 -8.42 -26.35 9.90
N LEU A 52 -8.69 -25.14 10.35
CA LEU A 52 -7.67 -24.12 10.57
C LEU A 52 -6.82 -24.45 11.81
N PRO A 53 -5.55 -23.97 11.84
CA PRO A 53 -4.75 -23.96 13.07
C PRO A 53 -5.48 -23.23 14.20
N ASN A 54 -5.32 -23.68 15.44
CA ASN A 54 -5.92 -23.01 16.60
C ASN A 54 -5.32 -21.62 16.84
N LEU A 55 -4.02 -21.47 16.58
CA LEU A 55 -3.27 -20.23 16.75
C LEU A 55 -2.95 -19.60 15.37
N PRO A 56 -2.70 -18.29 15.31
CA PRO A 56 -2.16 -17.65 14.12
C PRO A 56 -0.83 -18.29 13.71
N THR A 57 -0.61 -18.35 12.40
CA THR A 57 0.64 -18.87 11.82
C THR A 57 1.51 -17.72 11.29
N TYR A 58 2.80 -17.97 11.23
CA TYR A 58 3.82 -17.04 10.75
C TYR A 58 4.55 -17.65 9.55
N TYR A 59 5.30 -16.84 8.82
CA TYR A 59 6.09 -17.34 7.69
C TYR A 59 7.08 -18.44 8.07
N SER A 60 7.66 -18.38 9.28
CA SER A 60 8.55 -19.41 9.82
C SER A 60 7.89 -20.78 9.97
N ASP A 61 6.57 -20.83 10.05
CA ASP A 61 5.82 -22.09 10.21
C ASP A 61 5.65 -22.84 8.87
N TYR A 62 6.05 -22.20 7.75
CA TYR A 62 5.94 -22.75 6.40
C TYR A 62 7.31 -23.15 5.85
N PRO A 63 7.63 -24.44 5.80
CA PRO A 63 8.92 -24.90 5.28
C PRO A 63 9.00 -24.68 3.78
N LEU A 64 10.09 -24.07 3.31
CA LEU A 64 10.33 -23.73 1.91
C LEU A 64 10.38 -24.94 0.96
N GLN A 65 10.62 -26.14 1.49
CA GLN A 65 10.79 -27.38 0.71
C GLN A 65 9.52 -28.22 0.61
N GLN A 66 8.43 -27.85 1.28
CA GLN A 66 7.17 -28.59 1.24
C GLN A 66 6.10 -27.77 0.53
N SER A 67 5.19 -28.44 -0.17
CA SER A 67 4.02 -27.80 -0.75
C SER A 67 3.08 -27.32 0.36
N TRP A 68 2.72 -26.05 0.34
CA TRP A 68 1.74 -25.47 1.27
C TRP A 68 0.29 -25.80 0.85
N THR A 69 0.15 -26.36 -0.35
CA THR A 69 -1.14 -26.69 -0.97
C THR A 69 -0.96 -27.87 -1.90
N SER A 70 -2.04 -28.60 -2.19
CA SER A 70 -2.07 -29.69 -3.17
C SER A 70 -1.91 -29.23 -4.63
N GLU A 71 -2.05 -27.92 -4.90
CA GLU A 71 -1.85 -27.37 -6.25
C GLU A 71 -0.36 -27.19 -6.59
N PRO A 72 0.04 -27.40 -7.83
CA PRO A 72 1.39 -27.07 -8.29
C PRO A 72 1.68 -25.58 -8.15
N VAL A 73 2.84 -25.27 -7.57
CA VAL A 73 3.36 -23.89 -7.52
C VAL A 73 3.84 -23.50 -8.90
N LYS A 74 3.35 -22.37 -9.42
CA LYS A 74 3.76 -21.83 -10.73
C LYS A 74 5.06 -21.04 -10.64
N PHE A 75 5.19 -20.22 -9.61
CA PHE A 75 6.37 -19.43 -9.27
C PHE A 75 6.29 -18.98 -7.81
N PHE A 76 7.39 -18.42 -7.32
CA PHE A 76 7.45 -17.78 -6.01
C PHE A 76 7.53 -16.27 -6.19
N GLU A 77 6.72 -15.53 -5.41
CA GLU A 77 6.80 -14.08 -5.33
C GLU A 77 7.47 -13.65 -4.05
N THR A 78 8.33 -12.64 -4.15
CA THR A 78 9.10 -12.14 -3.00
C THR A 78 8.38 -10.95 -2.38
N THR A 79 8.18 -10.98 -1.06
CA THR A 79 7.58 -9.84 -0.36
C THR A 79 8.55 -8.66 -0.31
N SER A 80 8.02 -7.44 -0.46
CA SER A 80 8.75 -6.17 -0.36
C SER A 80 9.10 -5.75 1.07
N GLY A 81 8.87 -6.63 2.08
CA GLY A 81 9.06 -6.30 3.49
C GLY A 81 10.50 -5.98 3.87
N ASN A 82 10.68 -5.03 4.80
CA ASN A 82 11.96 -4.58 5.36
C ASN A 82 12.64 -5.62 6.29
N SER A 83 12.15 -6.85 6.36
CA SER A 83 12.79 -7.92 7.13
C SER A 83 14.06 -8.41 6.41
N GLU A 84 15.13 -8.65 7.14
CA GLU A 84 16.42 -9.16 6.62
C GLU A 84 16.27 -10.42 5.74
N LYS A 85 15.23 -11.21 5.96
CA LYS A 85 14.90 -12.37 5.13
C LYS A 85 13.67 -12.09 4.28
N LYS A 86 13.86 -11.92 2.98
CA LYS A 86 12.77 -11.82 2.00
C LYS A 86 11.94 -13.10 2.01
N LYS A 87 10.64 -12.97 2.27
CA LYS A 87 9.70 -14.10 2.25
C LYS A 87 9.39 -14.47 0.79
N GLN A 88 9.30 -15.77 0.51
CA GLN A 88 8.92 -16.30 -0.79
C GLN A 88 7.53 -16.92 -0.69
N ILE A 89 6.55 -16.29 -1.30
CA ILE A 89 5.15 -16.73 -1.28
C ILE A 89 4.87 -17.57 -2.53
N PRO A 90 4.40 -18.82 -2.39
CA PRO A 90 4.11 -19.67 -3.54
C PRO A 90 2.82 -19.22 -4.24
N TYR A 91 2.91 -19.02 -5.54
CA TYR A 91 1.78 -18.66 -6.38
C TYR A 91 1.25 -19.88 -7.12
N THR A 92 0.03 -20.28 -6.78
CA THR A 92 -0.72 -21.35 -7.44
C THR A 92 -1.73 -20.78 -8.44
N ALA A 93 -2.34 -21.66 -9.23
CA ALA A 93 -3.40 -21.25 -10.16
C ALA A 93 -4.60 -20.64 -9.42
N SER A 94 -4.99 -21.21 -8.28
CA SER A 94 -6.12 -20.73 -7.48
C SER A 94 -5.84 -19.40 -6.80
N LEU A 95 -4.64 -19.18 -6.28
CA LEU A 95 -4.25 -17.90 -5.71
C LEU A 95 -4.22 -16.79 -6.78
N LEU A 96 -3.59 -17.05 -7.94
CA LEU A 96 -3.60 -16.11 -9.07
C LEU A 96 -5.02 -15.75 -9.52
N LYS A 97 -5.94 -16.72 -9.55
CA LYS A 97 -7.34 -16.47 -9.87
C LYS A 97 -8.01 -15.54 -8.86
N SER A 98 -7.63 -15.61 -7.59
CA SER A 98 -8.12 -14.69 -6.57
C SER A 98 -7.67 -13.24 -6.83
N PHE A 99 -6.40 -13.04 -7.20
CA PHE A 99 -5.91 -11.73 -7.61
C PHE A 99 -6.59 -11.23 -8.90
N GLN A 100 -6.72 -12.10 -9.91
CA GLN A 100 -7.44 -11.75 -11.15
C GLN A 100 -8.88 -11.31 -10.88
N SER A 101 -9.57 -11.98 -9.95
CA SER A 101 -10.92 -11.61 -9.55
C SER A 101 -10.98 -10.20 -8.95
N LEU A 102 -10.03 -9.84 -8.09
CA LEU A 102 -9.91 -8.49 -7.52
C LEU A 102 -9.76 -7.45 -8.63
N PHE A 103 -8.82 -7.64 -9.54
CA PHE A 103 -8.56 -6.68 -10.63
C PHE A 103 -9.74 -6.55 -11.59
N LEU A 104 -10.44 -7.65 -11.90
CA LEU A 104 -11.65 -7.62 -12.74
C LEU A 104 -12.77 -6.83 -12.07
N ILE A 105 -13.00 -7.03 -10.77
CA ILE A 105 -14.00 -6.31 -10.00
C ILE A 105 -13.66 -4.82 -9.96
N TRP A 106 -12.40 -4.48 -9.68
CA TRP A 106 -11.93 -3.10 -9.62
C TRP A 106 -12.04 -2.38 -10.97
N ILE A 107 -11.55 -3.00 -12.05
CA ILE A 107 -11.62 -2.39 -13.40
C ILE A 107 -13.07 -2.19 -13.82
N ASP A 108 -13.96 -3.15 -13.55
CA ASP A 108 -15.39 -3.05 -13.88
C ASP A 108 -16.06 -1.89 -13.11
N ASP A 109 -15.74 -1.73 -11.83
CA ASP A 109 -16.24 -0.61 -11.01
C ASP A 109 -15.74 0.74 -11.54
N VAL A 110 -14.45 0.85 -11.86
CA VAL A 110 -13.86 2.06 -12.46
C VAL A 110 -14.52 2.40 -13.80
N LEU A 111 -14.65 1.43 -14.70
CA LEU A 111 -15.28 1.63 -16.02
C LEU A 111 -16.76 2.01 -15.91
N THR A 112 -17.43 1.56 -14.85
CA THR A 112 -18.83 1.90 -14.60
C THR A 112 -19.01 3.33 -14.10
N HIS A 113 -18.13 3.79 -13.18
CA HIS A 113 -18.36 5.01 -12.41
C HIS A 113 -17.51 6.21 -12.85
N GLN A 114 -16.30 6.00 -13.45
CA GLN A 114 -15.38 7.10 -13.74
C GLN A 114 -15.60 7.80 -15.10
N LYS A 115 -16.58 7.39 -15.90
CA LYS A 115 -16.93 8.00 -17.20
C LYS A 115 -15.69 8.22 -18.10
N LEU A 116 -14.79 7.23 -18.19
CA LEU A 116 -13.62 7.28 -19.04
C LEU A 116 -14.03 7.32 -20.52
N LYS A 117 -13.24 8.04 -21.35
CA LYS A 117 -13.51 8.23 -22.80
C LYS A 117 -12.47 7.55 -23.69
N SER A 118 -11.20 7.62 -23.32
CA SER A 118 -10.07 7.05 -24.07
C SER A 118 -9.50 5.81 -23.42
N GLY A 119 -9.69 5.67 -22.10
CA GLY A 119 -9.10 4.64 -21.26
C GLY A 119 -7.59 4.77 -21.08
N LYS A 120 -6.97 5.90 -21.47
CA LYS A 120 -5.54 6.12 -21.31
C LYS A 120 -5.15 6.07 -19.84
N LEU A 121 -4.25 5.16 -19.51
CA LEU A 121 -3.91 4.76 -18.15
C LEU A 121 -2.39 4.72 -17.97
N PHE A 122 -1.92 5.27 -16.87
CA PHE A 122 -0.58 5.02 -16.35
C PHE A 122 -0.67 4.05 -15.16
N ILE A 123 0.02 2.93 -15.23
CA ILE A 123 0.27 2.03 -14.09
C ILE A 123 1.73 2.17 -13.71
N SER A 124 2.01 2.33 -12.43
CA SER A 124 3.38 2.44 -11.95
C SER A 124 4.20 1.22 -12.38
N ILE A 125 5.38 1.51 -12.89
CA ILE A 125 6.41 0.54 -13.22
C ILE A 125 7.60 0.81 -12.31
N SER A 126 8.30 -0.27 -11.94
CA SER A 126 9.58 -0.17 -11.25
C SER A 126 10.70 -0.43 -12.24
N PRO A 127 11.83 0.30 -12.15
CA PRO A 127 12.99 -0.02 -12.96
C PRO A 127 13.40 -1.48 -12.71
N LYS A 128 13.78 -2.18 -13.78
CA LYS A 128 14.30 -3.55 -13.70
C LYS A 128 15.74 -3.51 -13.16
N PHE A 129 15.88 -3.46 -11.86
CA PHE A 129 17.13 -3.82 -11.21
C PHE A 129 17.02 -5.29 -10.84
N GLU A 130 17.56 -6.20 -11.65
CA GLU A 130 17.74 -7.65 -11.38
C GLU A 130 16.77 -8.24 -10.33
N SER A 131 15.46 -8.21 -10.54
CA SER A 131 14.52 -8.80 -9.61
C SER A 131 13.80 -9.99 -10.22
N LEU A 132 13.96 -11.15 -9.60
CA LEU A 132 13.05 -12.29 -9.72
C LEU A 132 11.70 -11.88 -9.12
N GLY A 133 10.60 -11.99 -9.88
CA GLY A 133 9.25 -11.71 -9.42
C GLY A 133 8.41 -10.88 -10.38
N MET A 134 7.17 -10.58 -9.99
CA MET A 134 6.25 -9.76 -10.79
C MET A 134 6.71 -8.29 -10.82
N ASN A 135 6.66 -7.68 -12.00
CA ASN A 135 7.15 -6.31 -12.21
C ASN A 135 6.05 -5.26 -12.09
N SER A 136 4.79 -5.69 -12.17
CA SER A 136 3.64 -4.78 -12.11
C SER A 136 2.34 -5.50 -11.78
N ASP A 137 1.31 -4.71 -11.47
CA ASP A 137 -0.06 -5.19 -11.27
C ASP A 137 -0.62 -5.98 -12.47
N LEU A 138 -0.08 -5.76 -13.68
CA LEU A 138 -0.52 -6.50 -14.87
C LEU A 138 -0.10 -7.96 -14.85
N ASP A 139 0.95 -8.31 -14.15
CA ASP A 139 1.45 -9.68 -14.11
C ASP A 139 0.48 -10.63 -13.38
N TYR A 140 -0.43 -10.08 -12.56
CA TYR A 140 -1.55 -10.82 -11.97
C TYR A 140 -2.63 -11.21 -12.99
N LEU A 141 -2.68 -10.54 -14.14
CA LEU A 141 -3.68 -10.79 -15.17
C LEU A 141 -3.24 -11.89 -16.12
N ASN A 142 -4.21 -12.57 -16.73
CA ASN A 142 -3.90 -13.53 -17.78
C ASN A 142 -3.32 -12.82 -19.03
N PRO A 143 -2.57 -13.53 -19.89
CA PRO A 143 -1.89 -12.93 -21.04
C PRO A 143 -2.80 -12.17 -22.01
N PHE A 144 -4.05 -12.61 -22.14
CA PHE A 144 -5.03 -11.95 -22.99
C PHE A 144 -5.42 -10.58 -22.42
N MET A 145 -5.71 -10.50 -21.11
CA MET A 145 -6.02 -9.23 -20.43
C MET A 145 -4.81 -8.29 -20.42
N GLN A 146 -3.62 -8.83 -20.21
CA GLN A 146 -2.38 -8.04 -20.34
C GLN A 146 -2.26 -7.40 -21.72
N LYS A 147 -2.45 -8.18 -22.79
CA LYS A 147 -2.40 -7.67 -24.17
C LYS A 147 -3.47 -6.62 -24.46
N LEU A 148 -4.65 -6.80 -23.88
CA LEU A 148 -5.77 -5.84 -24.01
C LEU A 148 -5.44 -4.51 -23.31
N LEU A 149 -5.02 -4.56 -22.06
CA LEU A 149 -4.71 -3.38 -21.26
C LEU A 149 -3.46 -2.64 -21.75
N ASN A 150 -2.45 -3.34 -22.23
CA ASN A 150 -1.23 -2.73 -22.80
C ASN A 150 -1.53 -1.71 -23.91
N ARG A 151 -2.66 -1.82 -24.62
CA ARG A 151 -3.09 -0.84 -25.64
C ARG A 151 -3.49 0.52 -25.06
N PHE A 152 -3.85 0.55 -23.79
CA PHE A 152 -4.29 1.74 -23.07
C PHE A 152 -3.20 2.34 -22.20
N LEU A 153 -2.12 1.58 -21.96
CA LEU A 153 -1.00 2.09 -21.19
C LEU A 153 -0.28 3.21 -21.94
N VAL A 154 -0.08 4.32 -21.24
CA VAL A 154 0.76 5.43 -21.73
C VAL A 154 2.22 5.01 -21.74
N VAL A 155 2.60 4.16 -20.77
CA VAL A 155 3.96 3.65 -20.63
C VAL A 155 3.91 2.12 -20.72
N PRO A 156 4.30 1.52 -21.85
CA PRO A 156 4.40 0.06 -22.01
C PRO A 156 5.50 -0.49 -21.10
N GLN A 157 5.20 -1.59 -20.40
CA GLN A 157 6.11 -2.14 -19.38
C GLN A 157 7.36 -2.82 -19.96
N LYS A 158 7.27 -3.36 -21.17
CA LYS A 158 8.35 -4.18 -21.78
C LYS A 158 9.57 -3.37 -22.26
N ASP A 159 9.39 -2.08 -22.52
CA ASP A 159 10.37 -1.26 -23.24
C ASP A 159 11.08 -0.24 -22.32
N PHE A 160 11.03 -0.46 -21.01
CA PHE A 160 11.59 0.48 -20.05
C PHE A 160 12.91 -0.04 -19.52
N VAL A 161 14.01 0.46 -20.07
CA VAL A 161 15.37 0.23 -19.56
C VAL A 161 15.95 1.57 -19.17
N ALA A 162 16.28 1.75 -17.92
CA ALA A 162 16.95 2.94 -17.41
C ALA A 162 18.19 2.53 -16.63
N LYS A 163 19.25 3.31 -16.76
CA LYS A 163 20.53 3.07 -16.08
C LYS A 163 20.44 3.43 -14.60
N ASP A 164 19.69 4.48 -14.29
CA ASP A 164 19.50 5.01 -12.95
C ASP A 164 18.10 5.61 -12.77
N GLY A 165 17.79 6.06 -11.55
CA GLY A 165 16.49 6.63 -11.21
C GLY A 165 16.19 7.95 -11.91
N LYS A 166 17.21 8.74 -12.24
CA LYS A 166 17.06 10.03 -12.93
C LYS A 166 16.69 9.83 -14.40
N GLU A 167 17.36 8.91 -15.08
CA GLU A 167 17.01 8.53 -16.46
C GLU A 167 15.62 7.90 -16.50
N PHE A 168 15.29 7.09 -15.51
CA PHE A 168 13.96 6.50 -15.37
C PHE A 168 12.86 7.56 -15.27
N PHE A 169 13.03 8.56 -14.40
CA PHE A 169 12.06 9.65 -14.28
C PHE A 169 11.99 10.54 -15.52
N ALA A 170 13.13 10.76 -16.20
CA ALA A 170 13.15 11.50 -17.45
C ALA A 170 12.31 10.81 -18.53
N GLN A 171 12.54 9.51 -18.77
CA GLN A 171 11.79 8.73 -19.76
C GLN A 171 10.29 8.65 -19.43
N LEU A 172 9.93 8.50 -18.13
CA LEU A 172 8.53 8.55 -17.69
C LEU A 172 7.89 9.90 -17.97
N SER A 173 8.60 10.98 -17.61
CA SER A 173 8.13 12.35 -17.76
C SER A 173 7.82 12.68 -19.20
N GLU A 174 8.72 12.37 -20.14
CA GLU A 174 8.52 12.61 -21.56
C GLU A 174 7.25 11.94 -22.08
N ARG A 175 7.03 10.66 -21.75
CA ARG A 175 5.85 9.92 -22.20
C ARG A 175 4.56 10.42 -21.57
N LEU A 176 4.57 10.74 -20.27
CA LEU A 176 3.41 11.20 -19.55
C LEU A 176 3.02 12.63 -19.95
N LEU A 177 3.99 13.54 -20.11
CA LEU A 177 3.75 14.91 -20.55
C LEU A 177 3.25 14.97 -22.00
N ALA A 178 3.67 14.03 -22.86
CA ALA A 178 3.17 13.92 -24.23
C ALA A 178 1.71 13.41 -24.31
N CYS A 179 1.18 12.78 -23.26
CA CYS A 179 -0.16 12.19 -23.27
C CYS A 179 -1.21 13.08 -22.61
N ARG A 180 -1.80 14.02 -23.36
CA ARG A 180 -2.91 14.88 -22.89
C ARG A 180 -4.22 14.12 -22.65
N GLU A 181 -4.35 12.91 -23.20
CA GLU A 181 -5.53 12.06 -23.06
C GLU A 181 -5.48 11.17 -21.81
N LEU A 182 -4.47 11.33 -20.94
CA LEU A 182 -4.36 10.57 -19.69
C LEU A 182 -5.61 10.77 -18.83
N GLU A 183 -6.30 9.66 -18.51
CA GLU A 183 -7.54 9.66 -17.73
C GLU A 183 -7.39 9.02 -16.36
N SER A 184 -6.42 8.10 -16.21
CA SER A 184 -6.24 7.38 -14.94
C SER A 184 -4.77 7.17 -14.63
N ILE A 185 -4.42 7.29 -13.34
CA ILE A 185 -3.12 6.95 -12.79
C ILE A 185 -3.35 5.89 -11.70
N SER A 186 -2.67 4.76 -11.80
CA SER A 186 -2.68 3.70 -10.79
C SER A 186 -1.26 3.48 -10.29
N ILE A 187 -1.01 3.91 -9.07
CA ILE A 187 0.28 3.82 -8.38
C ILE A 187 0.08 3.25 -6.97
N TRP A 188 1.13 2.75 -6.36
CA TRP A 188 1.06 2.32 -4.96
C TRP A 188 1.26 3.51 -4.03
N SER A 189 2.48 4.03 -3.96
CA SER A 189 2.83 5.13 -3.09
C SER A 189 2.48 6.49 -3.70
N PRO A 190 1.69 7.35 -3.03
CA PRO A 190 1.45 8.72 -3.47
C PRO A 190 2.74 9.55 -3.49
N SER A 191 3.71 9.28 -2.61
CA SER A 191 5.02 9.97 -2.61
C SER A 191 5.78 9.76 -3.91
N TYR A 192 5.68 8.57 -4.51
CA TYR A 192 6.28 8.29 -5.82
C TYR A 192 5.74 9.24 -6.91
N LEU A 193 4.42 9.46 -6.96
CA LEU A 193 3.85 10.40 -7.92
C LEU A 193 4.26 11.84 -7.63
N ILE A 194 4.29 12.24 -6.37
CA ILE A 194 4.72 13.58 -5.97
C ILE A 194 6.17 13.81 -6.43
N SER A 195 7.09 12.90 -6.12
CA SER A 195 8.49 12.98 -6.57
C SER A 195 8.61 13.07 -8.09
N LEU A 196 7.79 12.31 -8.83
CA LEU A 196 7.76 12.39 -10.30
C LEU A 196 7.24 13.74 -10.79
N LEU A 197 6.20 14.30 -10.15
CA LEU A 197 5.67 15.62 -10.48
C LEU A 197 6.69 16.75 -10.21
N ASP A 198 7.43 16.66 -9.12
CA ASP A 198 8.46 17.62 -8.77
C ASP A 198 9.64 17.51 -9.73
N PHE A 199 10.06 16.29 -10.10
CA PHE A 199 11.04 16.09 -11.16
C PHE A 199 10.59 16.71 -12.49
N MET A 200 9.32 16.52 -12.88
CA MET A 200 8.77 17.14 -14.10
C MET A 200 8.83 18.67 -14.03
N LYS A 201 8.45 19.29 -12.91
CA LYS A 201 8.52 20.75 -12.75
C LYS A 201 9.95 21.28 -12.82
N ALA A 202 10.90 20.57 -12.24
CA ALA A 202 12.29 20.99 -12.22
C ALA A 202 13.00 20.89 -13.58
N ASN A 203 12.61 19.89 -14.42
CA ASN A 203 13.34 19.59 -15.65
C ASN A 203 12.59 19.94 -16.93
N TYR A 204 11.27 20.23 -16.87
CA TYR A 204 10.44 20.51 -18.02
C TYR A 204 9.60 21.79 -17.80
N LYS A 205 9.24 22.49 -18.88
CA LYS A 205 8.32 23.64 -18.80
C LYS A 205 6.90 23.15 -18.56
N VAL A 206 6.56 22.86 -17.33
CA VAL A 206 5.24 22.41 -16.92
C VAL A 206 4.39 23.63 -16.54
N GLY A 207 3.26 23.82 -17.23
CA GLY A 207 2.24 24.79 -16.84
C GLY A 207 1.40 24.29 -15.66
N SER A 208 0.11 24.61 -15.62
CA SER A 208 -0.78 24.01 -14.63
C SER A 208 -1.01 22.53 -14.94
N TRP A 209 -1.13 21.70 -13.93
CA TRP A 209 -1.42 20.27 -14.13
C TRP A 209 -2.74 20.02 -14.86
N HIS A 210 -3.70 20.92 -14.71
CA HIS A 210 -4.94 20.86 -15.48
C HIS A 210 -4.71 21.08 -16.98
N SER A 211 -3.74 21.92 -17.37
CA SER A 211 -3.40 22.09 -18.79
C SER A 211 -2.63 20.90 -19.36
N VAL A 212 -1.86 20.20 -18.53
CA VAL A 212 -1.11 19.00 -18.93
C VAL A 212 -2.06 17.81 -19.08
N TRP A 213 -2.88 17.53 -18.06
CA TRP A 213 -3.81 16.39 -18.03
C TRP A 213 -5.26 16.83 -17.77
N PRO A 214 -5.89 17.52 -18.72
CA PRO A 214 -7.26 18.03 -18.54
C PRO A 214 -8.31 16.92 -18.41
N ASN A 215 -7.99 15.72 -18.87
CA ASN A 215 -8.88 14.58 -18.85
C ASN A 215 -8.65 13.63 -17.65
N LEU A 216 -7.68 13.92 -16.77
CA LEU A 216 -7.40 13.08 -15.61
C LEU A 216 -8.61 13.04 -14.67
N LYS A 217 -9.11 11.83 -14.40
CA LYS A 217 -10.32 11.59 -13.58
C LYS A 217 -10.05 10.81 -12.33
N LEU A 218 -9.02 9.94 -12.37
CA LEU A 218 -8.75 8.99 -11.29
C LEU A 218 -7.26 8.90 -10.99
N ILE A 219 -6.91 9.00 -9.72
CA ILE A 219 -5.62 8.60 -9.18
C ILE A 219 -5.89 7.54 -8.11
N SER A 220 -5.52 6.29 -8.38
CA SER A 220 -5.64 5.20 -7.42
C SER A 220 -4.29 4.98 -6.75
N CYS A 221 -4.23 5.15 -5.42
CA CYS A 221 -3.02 5.03 -4.61
C CYS A 221 -3.33 4.63 -3.17
N TRP A 222 -2.31 4.40 -2.35
CA TRP A 222 -2.50 4.31 -0.91
C TRP A 222 -2.98 5.66 -0.36
N VAL A 223 -3.99 5.62 0.51
CA VAL A 223 -4.57 6.84 1.12
C VAL A 223 -4.64 6.74 2.65
N ASP A 224 -4.26 5.60 3.20
CA ASP A 224 -4.37 5.30 4.63
C ASP A 224 -3.00 5.27 5.30
N GLY A 225 -3.00 5.24 6.64
CA GLY A 225 -1.79 5.17 7.44
C GLY A 225 -0.85 6.34 7.14
N SER A 226 0.44 6.05 6.99
CA SER A 226 1.51 7.02 6.70
C SER A 226 1.40 7.68 5.31
N SER A 227 0.55 7.17 4.40
CA SER A 227 0.34 7.77 3.07
C SER A 227 -0.75 8.82 3.03
N ARG A 228 -1.46 9.08 4.14
CA ARG A 228 -2.63 9.97 4.19
C ARG A 228 -2.32 11.39 3.75
N GLU A 229 -1.22 11.96 4.25
CA GLU A 229 -0.84 13.34 3.95
C GLU A 229 -0.48 13.52 2.48
N GLN A 230 0.32 12.61 1.92
CA GLN A 230 0.70 12.65 0.51
C GLN A 230 -0.53 12.45 -0.41
N ALA A 231 -1.49 11.62 -0.03
CA ALA A 231 -2.73 11.46 -0.76
C ALA A 231 -3.59 12.75 -0.71
N ALA A 232 -3.62 13.44 0.43
CA ALA A 232 -4.27 14.75 0.57
C ALA A 232 -3.56 15.83 -0.28
N GLN A 233 -2.23 15.81 -0.34
CA GLN A 233 -1.44 16.66 -1.22
C GLN A 233 -1.77 16.42 -2.70
N LEU A 234 -1.88 15.16 -3.14
CA LEU A 234 -2.33 14.84 -4.49
C LEU A 234 -3.73 15.36 -4.77
N LYS A 235 -4.65 15.32 -3.79
CA LYS A 235 -5.98 15.92 -3.93
C LYS A 235 -5.94 17.43 -4.11
N SER A 236 -5.01 18.10 -3.45
CA SER A 236 -4.79 19.54 -3.62
C SER A 236 -4.19 19.88 -4.99
N ILE A 237 -3.27 19.04 -5.49
CA ILE A 237 -2.66 19.21 -6.82
C ILE A 237 -3.68 18.94 -7.94
N PHE A 238 -4.55 17.93 -7.75
CA PHE A 238 -5.55 17.49 -8.74
C PHE A 238 -6.97 17.55 -8.16
N PRO A 239 -7.50 18.76 -7.85
CA PRO A 239 -8.82 18.89 -7.21
C PRO A 239 -9.97 18.36 -8.06
N TRP A 240 -9.81 18.28 -9.39
CA TRP A 240 -10.80 17.76 -10.34
C TRP A 240 -10.77 16.23 -10.46
N ALA A 241 -9.72 15.54 -9.99
CA ALA A 241 -9.61 14.10 -10.05
C ALA A 241 -10.08 13.44 -8.74
N VAL A 242 -10.57 12.22 -8.84
CA VAL A 242 -10.86 11.35 -7.69
C VAL A 242 -9.56 10.72 -7.21
N ILE A 243 -9.23 10.90 -5.93
CA ILE A 243 -8.18 10.11 -5.28
C ILE A 243 -8.86 8.88 -4.67
N GLN A 244 -8.57 7.70 -5.21
CA GLN A 244 -9.19 6.44 -4.80
C GLN A 244 -8.19 5.58 -4.01
N ALA A 245 -8.60 5.09 -2.86
CA ALA A 245 -7.85 4.08 -2.13
C ALA A 245 -7.65 2.82 -3.00
N LYS A 246 -6.49 2.18 -2.91
CA LYS A 246 -6.24 0.90 -3.60
C LYS A 246 -6.83 -0.31 -2.87
N GLY A 247 -7.23 -0.15 -1.62
CA GLY A 247 -7.56 -1.25 -0.75
C GLY A 247 -6.30 -1.92 -0.16
N LEU A 248 -6.53 -2.98 0.58
CA LEU A 248 -5.47 -3.77 1.18
C LEU A 248 -5.14 -4.94 0.26
N LEU A 249 -3.95 -4.87 -0.32
CA LEU A 249 -3.39 -5.91 -1.19
C LEU A 249 -1.99 -6.23 -0.69
N ALA A 250 -1.78 -7.47 -0.30
CA ALA A 250 -0.49 -8.00 0.10
C ALA A 250 -0.01 -9.05 -0.92
N THR A 251 1.29 -9.30 -0.99
CA THR A 251 1.84 -10.40 -1.79
C THR A 251 1.20 -11.75 -1.40
N GLU A 252 0.84 -11.88 -0.14
CA GLU A 252 0.22 -13.08 0.43
C GLU A 252 -1.24 -13.24 0.04
N ALA A 253 -2.00 -12.14 -0.13
CA ALA A 253 -3.44 -12.20 -0.34
C ALA A 253 -4.03 -10.93 -0.96
N PRO A 254 -5.07 -11.05 -1.83
CA PRO A 254 -5.94 -9.96 -2.23
C PRO A 254 -7.05 -9.77 -1.18
N ILE A 255 -6.91 -8.80 -0.28
CA ILE A 255 -7.74 -8.71 0.94
C ILE A 255 -8.99 -7.87 0.72
N SER A 256 -8.84 -6.66 0.17
CA SER A 256 -9.96 -5.77 -0.07
C SER A 256 -9.84 -5.02 -1.40
N VAL A 257 -10.96 -4.57 -1.92
CA VAL A 257 -11.07 -3.85 -3.19
C VAL A 257 -11.81 -2.53 -2.97
N PRO A 258 -11.36 -1.41 -3.58
CA PRO A 258 -12.16 -0.19 -3.58
C PRO A 258 -13.48 -0.43 -4.30
N TRP A 259 -14.57 0.03 -3.69
CA TRP A 259 -15.91 -0.15 -4.22
C TRP A 259 -16.66 1.18 -4.18
N THR A 260 -16.97 1.72 -5.35
CA THR A 260 -17.54 3.08 -5.46
C THR A 260 -18.83 3.24 -4.69
N GLN A 261 -19.73 2.25 -4.74
CA GLN A 261 -20.98 2.30 -4.00
C GLN A 261 -20.80 2.29 -2.48
N ALA A 262 -19.73 1.67 -1.99
CA ALA A 262 -19.40 1.68 -0.58
C ALA A 262 -18.60 2.93 -0.17
N MET A 263 -18.16 3.77 -1.10
CA MET A 263 -17.28 4.92 -0.85
C MET A 263 -16.01 4.57 -0.05
N GLY A 264 -15.50 3.34 -0.21
CA GLY A 264 -14.36 2.83 0.53
C GLY A 264 -13.97 1.43 0.08
N CYS A 265 -13.11 0.77 0.85
CA CYS A 265 -12.59 -0.55 0.52
C CYS A 265 -13.36 -1.64 1.27
N VAL A 266 -13.86 -2.62 0.55
CA VAL A 266 -14.60 -3.76 1.11
C VAL A 266 -13.83 -5.06 0.91
N PRO A 267 -13.89 -5.99 1.88
CA PRO A 267 -13.18 -7.25 1.80
C PRO A 267 -13.62 -8.13 0.63
N LEU A 268 -12.68 -8.90 0.09
CA LEU A 268 -12.92 -9.80 -1.05
C LEU A 268 -13.43 -11.18 -0.56
N TRP A 269 -14.64 -11.18 0.00
CA TRP A 269 -15.25 -12.30 0.74
C TRP A 269 -15.28 -13.66 0.03
N ASN A 270 -15.28 -13.65 -1.28
CA ASN A 270 -15.40 -14.85 -2.11
C ASN A 270 -14.06 -15.38 -2.62
N GLN A 271 -12.93 -14.84 -2.17
CA GLN A 271 -11.60 -15.24 -2.65
C GLN A 271 -10.63 -15.62 -1.54
N VAL A 272 -10.70 -14.96 -0.40
CA VAL A 272 -9.83 -15.14 0.76
C VAL A 272 -10.69 -15.29 2.02
N TYR A 273 -10.29 -16.12 2.96
CA TYR A 273 -10.94 -16.22 4.27
C TYR A 273 -10.25 -15.28 5.24
N LEU A 274 -11.03 -14.43 5.90
CA LEU A 274 -10.55 -13.29 6.66
C LEU A 274 -11.05 -13.35 8.11
N GLU A 275 -10.10 -13.24 9.04
CA GLU A 275 -10.34 -13.14 10.48
C GLU A 275 -9.59 -11.91 11.00
N PHE A 276 -9.84 -11.52 12.24
CA PHE A 276 -9.06 -10.50 12.95
C PHE A 276 -8.84 -10.94 14.39
N ILE A 277 -7.72 -10.46 14.97
CA ILE A 277 -7.41 -10.57 16.39
C ILE A 277 -7.93 -9.29 17.04
N ASP A 278 -8.81 -9.43 18.03
CA ASP A 278 -9.33 -8.33 18.85
C ASP A 278 -8.32 -7.93 19.95
N ASP A 279 -8.60 -6.85 20.68
CA ASP A 279 -7.75 -6.29 21.75
C ASP A 279 -7.47 -7.29 22.88
N ASP A 280 -8.38 -8.24 23.13
CA ASP A 280 -8.22 -9.31 24.14
C ASP A 280 -7.45 -10.56 23.61
N GLY A 281 -7.00 -10.53 22.35
CA GLY A 281 -6.32 -11.65 21.70
C GLY A 281 -7.24 -12.71 21.09
N SER A 282 -8.57 -12.53 21.17
CA SER A 282 -9.54 -13.44 20.58
C SER A 282 -9.58 -13.32 19.07
N ILE A 283 -9.79 -14.45 18.37
CA ILE A 283 -9.88 -14.48 16.90
C ILE A 283 -11.35 -14.54 16.48
N HIS A 284 -11.74 -13.58 15.66
CA HIS A 284 -13.09 -13.50 15.14
C HIS A 284 -13.10 -13.43 13.62
N PRO A 285 -14.18 -13.92 12.94
CA PRO A 285 -14.37 -13.68 11.52
C PRO A 285 -14.48 -12.17 11.22
N LEU A 286 -13.80 -11.70 10.18
CA LEU A 286 -13.76 -10.27 9.85
C LEU A 286 -15.15 -9.67 9.58
N TYR A 287 -16.10 -10.45 9.08
CA TYR A 287 -17.48 -9.97 8.83
C TYR A 287 -18.22 -9.58 10.12
N GLU A 288 -17.75 -9.99 11.29
CA GLU A 288 -18.31 -9.62 12.61
C GLU A 288 -17.74 -8.30 13.15
N MET A 289 -16.69 -7.77 12.53
CA MET A 289 -16.08 -6.52 12.95
C MET A 289 -17.10 -5.37 12.90
N LYS A 290 -17.28 -4.72 14.05
CA LYS A 290 -18.23 -3.60 14.23
C LYS A 290 -17.58 -2.29 13.78
N ALA A 291 -18.39 -1.32 13.38
CA ALA A 291 -17.93 0.03 13.08
C ALA A 291 -17.18 0.65 14.28
N GLY A 292 -16.07 1.31 14.01
CA GLY A 292 -15.16 1.89 15.01
C GLY A 292 -14.22 0.90 15.68
N LYS A 293 -14.30 -0.41 15.37
CA LYS A 293 -13.37 -1.41 15.91
C LYS A 293 -12.19 -1.60 14.98
N SER A 294 -11.04 -1.83 15.60
CA SER A 294 -9.79 -2.22 14.93
C SER A 294 -9.40 -3.64 15.34
N GLY A 295 -8.56 -4.27 14.53
CA GLY A 295 -7.99 -5.58 14.85
C GLY A 295 -6.90 -5.95 13.86
N GLU A 296 -5.98 -6.81 14.28
CA GLU A 296 -4.93 -7.33 13.40
C GLU A 296 -5.50 -8.38 12.47
N ILE A 297 -5.33 -8.20 11.15
CA ILE A 297 -5.94 -9.08 10.16
C ILE A 297 -5.17 -10.40 10.02
N LEU A 298 -5.94 -11.48 9.94
CA LEU A 298 -5.46 -12.83 9.61
C LEU A 298 -6.04 -13.25 8.27
N VAL A 299 -5.24 -13.92 7.46
CA VAL A 299 -5.66 -14.41 6.15
C VAL A 299 -5.47 -15.90 6.01
N SER A 300 -6.45 -16.57 5.39
CA SER A 300 -6.26 -17.91 4.86
C SER A 300 -6.54 -17.88 3.35
N THR A 301 -5.63 -18.47 2.56
CA THR A 301 -5.60 -18.29 1.11
C THR A 301 -5.60 -19.62 0.35
N LYS A 302 -6.05 -19.57 -0.89
CA LYS A 302 -5.98 -20.71 -1.82
C LYS A 302 -4.54 -21.07 -2.24
N GLY A 303 -3.55 -20.27 -1.82
CA GLY A 303 -2.11 -20.55 -1.97
C GLY A 303 -1.50 -21.36 -0.82
N GLY A 304 -2.30 -21.72 0.18
CA GLY A 304 -1.86 -22.60 1.29
C GLY A 304 -1.55 -21.89 2.60
N LEU A 305 -1.62 -20.57 2.67
CA LEU A 305 -1.56 -19.86 3.96
C LEU A 305 -2.84 -20.12 4.74
N LEU A 306 -2.72 -20.51 6.01
CA LEU A 306 -3.84 -20.80 6.91
C LEU A 306 -3.70 -19.97 8.18
N ARG A 307 -4.69 -19.10 8.45
CA ARG A 307 -4.72 -18.18 9.60
C ARG A 307 -3.41 -17.40 9.76
N TYR A 308 -2.90 -16.95 8.61
CA TYR A 308 -1.58 -16.33 8.54
C TYR A 308 -1.62 -14.87 9.02
N LYS A 309 -0.67 -14.54 9.88
CA LYS A 309 -0.52 -13.22 10.48
C LYS A 309 0.24 -12.29 9.54
N LEU A 310 -0.46 -11.33 8.94
CA LEU A 310 0.14 -10.33 8.06
C LEU A 310 0.92 -9.26 8.82
N GLY A 311 0.49 -8.96 10.03
CA GLY A 311 0.99 -7.84 10.82
C GLY A 311 0.36 -6.50 10.43
N ASP A 312 -0.79 -6.51 9.78
CA ASP A 312 -1.51 -5.28 9.40
C ASP A 312 -2.72 -5.08 10.34
N LEU A 313 -2.78 -3.91 10.99
CA LEU A 313 -3.94 -3.47 11.75
C LEU A 313 -4.92 -2.78 10.82
N VAL A 314 -6.17 -3.21 10.86
CA VAL A 314 -7.28 -2.61 10.10
C VAL A 314 -8.36 -2.08 11.03
N GLU A 315 -9.11 -1.09 10.56
CA GLU A 315 -10.27 -0.55 11.26
C GLU A 315 -11.50 -0.64 10.37
N CYS A 316 -12.64 -1.00 10.94
CA CYS A 316 -13.94 -0.86 10.30
C CYS A 316 -14.45 0.57 10.50
N GLY A 317 -14.38 1.41 9.48
CA GLY A 317 -14.92 2.78 9.57
C GLY A 317 -16.43 2.80 9.68
N TYR A 318 -17.11 2.02 8.85
CA TYR A 318 -18.56 1.85 8.80
C TYR A 318 -18.92 0.54 8.09
N ARG A 319 -20.20 0.26 7.97
CA ARG A 319 -20.66 -0.95 7.27
C ARG A 319 -21.44 -0.58 5.99
N PHE A 320 -21.15 -1.30 4.92
CA PHE A 320 -21.88 -1.25 3.67
C PHE A 320 -22.58 -2.60 3.45
N LYS A 321 -23.90 -2.60 3.36
CA LYS A 321 -24.71 -3.84 3.42
C LYS A 321 -24.32 -4.64 4.68
N ASN A 322 -23.98 -5.91 4.55
CA ASN A 322 -23.54 -6.75 5.68
C ASN A 322 -21.99 -6.85 5.80
N SER A 323 -21.26 -6.00 5.10
CA SER A 323 -19.79 -6.00 5.06
C SER A 323 -19.20 -4.82 5.83
N PRO A 324 -18.15 -4.97 6.63
CA PRO A 324 -17.35 -3.84 7.09
C PRO A 324 -16.65 -3.18 5.90
N VAL A 325 -16.57 -1.85 5.92
CA VAL A 325 -15.69 -1.05 5.07
C VAL A 325 -14.41 -0.83 5.87
N ILE A 326 -13.33 -1.41 5.39
CA ILE A 326 -12.06 -1.45 6.13
C ILE A 326 -11.05 -0.45 5.57
N LYS A 327 -10.27 0.11 6.46
CA LYS A 327 -9.09 0.93 6.15
C LYS A 327 -7.88 0.38 6.87
N PHE A 328 -6.72 0.54 6.26
CA PHE A 328 -5.45 0.23 6.90
C PHE A 328 -5.13 1.29 7.96
N VAL A 329 -4.70 0.88 9.13
CA VAL A 329 -4.29 1.79 10.20
C VAL A 329 -2.77 1.90 10.23
N ARG A 330 -2.08 0.79 10.53
CA ARG A 330 -0.63 0.68 10.64
C ARG A 330 -0.20 -0.77 10.61
N ARG A 331 1.10 -1.02 10.53
CA ARG A 331 1.64 -2.34 10.83
C ARG A 331 1.73 -2.57 12.35
N VAL A 332 1.42 -3.80 12.74
CA VAL A 332 1.73 -4.30 14.09
C VAL A 332 3.25 -4.50 14.12
N GLY A 333 3.96 -3.74 14.94
CA GLY A 333 5.41 -3.72 14.94
C GLY A 333 6.04 -2.40 14.46
N ASP A 334 5.24 -1.47 13.87
CA ASP A 334 5.63 -0.06 13.75
C ASP A 334 5.50 0.63 15.11
N VAL A 335 6.07 -0.03 16.12
CA VAL A 335 6.13 0.43 17.50
C VAL A 335 7.60 0.44 17.90
N SER A 336 8.05 1.53 18.48
CA SER A 336 9.32 1.59 19.18
C SER A 336 9.05 1.52 20.69
N ASP A 337 9.84 0.71 21.36
CA ASP A 337 9.75 0.48 22.78
C ASP A 337 11.17 0.35 23.35
N LEU A 338 11.78 1.45 23.71
CA LEU A 338 13.14 1.45 24.26
C LEU A 338 13.14 1.07 25.74
N VAL A 339 12.16 1.58 26.50
CA VAL A 339 12.10 1.41 27.97
C VAL A 339 10.66 1.27 28.50
N GLY A 340 9.68 0.94 27.65
CA GLY A 340 8.26 0.78 28.01
C GLY A 340 7.34 1.88 27.49
N GLU A 341 7.83 2.87 26.70
CA GLU A 341 7.06 4.02 26.22
C GLU A 341 6.13 3.72 25.06
N LYS A 342 6.36 2.66 24.28
CA LYS A 342 5.51 2.12 23.20
C LYS A 342 5.02 3.17 22.19
N LEU A 343 5.95 3.90 21.58
CA LEU A 343 5.62 4.86 20.54
C LEU A 343 5.17 4.12 19.27
N ASP A 344 4.05 4.52 18.70
CA ASP A 344 3.53 3.98 17.45
C ASP A 344 3.26 5.09 16.43
N SER A 345 3.32 4.73 15.14
CA SER A 345 3.15 5.67 14.03
C SER A 345 1.81 6.41 14.05
N THR A 346 0.73 5.80 14.58
CA THR A 346 -0.60 6.43 14.66
C THR A 346 -0.61 7.55 15.70
N THR A 347 -0.03 7.28 16.87
CA THR A 347 0.12 8.27 17.94
C THR A 347 1.01 9.42 17.48
N LEU A 348 2.12 9.13 16.81
CA LEU A 348 3.03 10.15 16.27
C LEU A 348 2.33 11.04 15.24
N MET A 349 1.59 10.48 14.28
CA MET A 349 0.82 11.27 13.32
C MET A 349 -0.17 12.21 14.00
N ARG A 350 -0.76 11.81 15.13
CA ARG A 350 -1.69 12.66 15.89
C ARG A 350 -1.01 13.82 16.59
N ILE A 351 0.09 13.58 17.30
CA ILE A 351 0.80 14.61 18.06
C ILE A 351 1.56 15.60 17.17
N PHE A 352 2.01 15.16 15.98
CA PHE A 352 2.71 15.99 14.99
C PHE A 352 1.79 16.46 13.85
N ALA A 353 0.46 16.45 14.03
CA ALA A 353 -0.50 16.81 12.98
C ALA A 353 -0.36 18.25 12.47
N ASP A 354 0.13 19.17 13.29
CA ASP A 354 0.41 20.57 12.93
C ASP A 354 1.67 20.75 12.09
N TYR A 355 2.53 19.71 11.96
CA TYR A 355 3.66 19.70 11.02
C TYR A 355 3.25 19.26 9.60
N SER A 356 2.00 19.54 9.23
CA SER A 356 1.50 19.29 7.88
C SER A 356 2.37 20.01 6.84
N GLY A 357 2.80 19.28 5.81
CA GLY A 357 3.71 19.78 4.77
C GLY A 357 5.20 19.79 5.15
N VAL A 358 5.56 19.18 6.27
CA VAL A 358 6.95 18.86 6.64
C VAL A 358 7.15 17.35 6.44
N ASN A 359 8.20 16.97 5.71
CA ASN A 359 8.61 15.56 5.71
C ASN A 359 9.46 15.30 6.94
N TRP A 360 9.03 14.35 7.76
CA TRP A 360 9.72 13.99 8.99
C TRP A 360 9.67 12.49 9.26
N ILE A 361 10.64 12.03 10.03
CA ILE A 361 10.68 10.69 10.61
C ILE A 361 11.17 10.78 12.05
N LEU A 362 10.74 9.84 12.90
CA LEU A 362 11.25 9.66 14.25
C LEU A 362 12.08 8.38 14.30
N ILE A 363 13.31 8.47 14.81
CA ILE A 363 14.28 7.38 14.85
C ILE A 363 14.59 7.04 16.29
N ALA A 364 14.39 5.78 16.68
CA ALA A 364 14.80 5.28 17.98
C ALA A 364 16.33 5.11 18.00
N ASN A 365 17.00 5.67 19.01
CA ASN A 365 18.45 5.60 19.12
C ASN A 365 18.89 5.38 20.58
N CYS A 366 19.18 4.14 20.93
CA CYS A 366 19.64 3.71 22.26
C CYS A 366 18.74 4.17 23.42
N ASP A 367 18.91 5.36 23.93
CA ASP A 367 18.24 5.92 25.09
C ASP A 367 17.48 7.23 24.80
N HIS A 368 17.30 7.57 23.53
CA HIS A 368 16.59 8.77 23.09
C HIS A 368 15.99 8.57 21.68
N TYR A 369 15.22 9.57 21.24
CA TYR A 369 14.69 9.63 19.89
C TYR A 369 15.32 10.79 19.11
N VAL A 370 15.48 10.61 17.80
CA VAL A 370 15.92 11.63 16.86
C VAL A 370 14.78 11.95 15.91
N PHE A 371 14.33 13.19 15.89
CA PHE A 371 13.34 13.71 14.96
C PHE A 371 14.08 14.34 13.77
N ALA A 372 14.09 13.64 12.63
CA ALA A 372 14.69 14.12 11.41
C ALA A 372 13.64 14.72 10.49
N ALA A 373 13.87 15.95 10.01
CA ALA A 373 12.90 16.66 9.16
C ALA A 373 13.60 17.48 8.05
N ASP A 374 12.88 17.70 6.94
CA ASP A 374 13.32 18.56 5.83
C ASP A 374 13.17 20.06 6.11
N ARG A 375 12.87 20.40 7.35
CA ARG A 375 12.77 21.76 7.88
C ARG A 375 13.37 21.81 9.27
N ALA A 376 13.98 22.93 9.61
CA ALA A 376 14.43 23.16 10.97
C ALA A 376 13.25 23.21 11.94
N ILE A 377 13.23 22.28 12.90
CA ILE A 377 12.19 22.16 13.93
C ILE A 377 12.87 22.32 15.30
N ASN A 378 12.25 23.11 16.16
CA ASN A 378 12.76 23.33 17.53
C ASN A 378 12.71 22.03 18.32
N GLN A 379 13.82 21.68 18.97
CA GLN A 379 13.95 20.47 19.76
C GLN A 379 12.97 20.42 20.94
N ASP A 380 12.77 21.54 21.64
CA ASP A 380 11.86 21.60 22.77
C ASP A 380 10.41 21.38 22.34
N ASP A 381 10.05 21.81 21.14
CA ASP A 381 8.73 21.60 20.57
C ASP A 381 8.47 20.10 20.31
N VAL A 382 9.47 19.41 19.73
CA VAL A 382 9.43 17.96 19.52
C VAL A 382 9.33 17.22 20.87
N GLU A 383 10.16 17.59 21.83
CA GLU A 383 10.16 16.99 23.17
C GLU A 383 8.82 17.19 23.88
N ASN A 384 8.25 18.41 23.81
CA ASN A 384 6.95 18.71 24.43
C ASN A 384 5.82 17.89 23.80
N LYS A 385 5.80 17.74 22.48
CA LYS A 385 4.82 16.89 21.79
C LYS A 385 4.97 15.42 22.17
N LEU A 386 6.17 14.89 22.25
CA LEU A 386 6.39 13.51 22.69
C LEU A 386 5.93 13.31 24.16
N LYS A 387 6.08 14.31 25.02
CA LYS A 387 5.58 14.27 26.41
C LYS A 387 4.06 14.27 26.52
N GLU A 388 3.30 14.55 25.47
CA GLU A 388 1.86 14.30 25.45
C GLU A 388 1.52 12.81 25.59
N ILE A 389 2.50 11.94 25.26
CA ILE A 389 2.36 10.49 25.41
C ILE A 389 2.75 10.11 26.83
N PHE A 390 1.78 9.64 27.59
CA PHE A 390 1.94 9.36 29.03
C PHE A 390 3.18 8.50 29.35
N HIS A 391 3.36 7.39 28.64
CA HIS A 391 4.49 6.49 28.91
C HIS A 391 5.84 7.10 28.53
N TYR A 392 5.89 7.92 27.48
CA TYR A 392 7.10 8.66 27.14
C TYR A 392 7.43 9.69 28.24
N ALA A 393 6.45 10.49 28.67
CA ALA A 393 6.64 11.46 29.74
C ALA A 393 7.13 10.79 31.04
N LEU A 394 6.52 9.65 31.40
CA LEU A 394 6.93 8.88 32.59
C LEU A 394 8.37 8.37 32.46
N ALA A 395 8.76 7.82 31.32
CA ALA A 395 10.13 7.35 31.07
C ALA A 395 11.15 8.52 31.16
N ARG A 396 10.75 9.73 30.73
CA ARG A 396 11.55 10.95 30.86
C ARG A 396 11.72 11.37 32.32
N GLU A 397 10.64 11.36 33.12
CA GLU A 397 10.66 11.69 34.56
C GLU A 397 11.51 10.70 35.36
N LEU A 398 11.46 9.43 34.99
CA LEU A 398 12.26 8.37 35.63
C LEU A 398 13.73 8.38 35.17
N GLY A 399 14.13 9.27 34.26
CA GLY A 399 15.48 9.34 33.73
C GLY A 399 15.90 8.13 32.87
N GLN A 400 14.93 7.34 32.40
CA GLN A 400 15.15 6.16 31.56
C GLN A 400 15.41 6.56 30.09
N LEU A 401 14.81 7.68 29.64
CA LEU A 401 15.05 8.27 28.34
C LEU A 401 15.71 9.64 28.49
N LYS A 402 16.62 9.97 27.56
CA LYS A 402 17.11 11.33 27.34
C LYS A 402 16.12 12.16 26.53
N PRO A 403 16.23 13.50 26.48
CA PRO A 403 15.44 14.34 25.59
C PRO A 403 15.57 13.88 24.13
N ALA A 404 14.49 14.02 23.36
CA ALA A 404 14.56 13.83 21.93
C ALA A 404 15.43 14.92 21.29
N PHE A 405 16.16 14.57 20.25
CA PHE A 405 16.93 15.52 19.45
C PHE A 405 16.18 15.84 18.17
N SER A 406 16.34 17.06 17.65
CA SER A 406 15.87 17.46 16.34
C SER A 406 17.05 17.66 15.38
N VAL A 407 16.90 17.17 14.16
CA VAL A 407 17.92 17.29 13.12
C VAL A 407 17.28 17.72 11.80
N TYR A 408 17.88 18.71 11.15
CA TYR A 408 17.52 19.09 9.80
C TYR A 408 18.24 18.17 8.80
N VAL A 409 17.52 17.67 7.82
CA VAL A 409 18.02 16.82 6.74
C VAL A 409 17.54 17.39 5.41
N GLU A 410 18.45 17.94 4.64
CA GLU A 410 18.15 18.46 3.30
C GLU A 410 17.59 17.34 2.41
N ASP A 411 16.46 17.60 1.73
CA ASP A 411 15.81 16.63 0.85
C ASP A 411 15.57 15.23 1.49
N LEU A 412 15.12 15.19 2.76
CA LEU A 412 14.89 13.96 3.52
C LEU A 412 14.22 12.86 2.70
N SER A 413 13.19 13.19 1.92
CA SER A 413 12.47 12.23 1.09
C SER A 413 13.36 11.63 -0.01
N ALA A 414 14.22 12.43 -0.64
CA ALA A 414 15.16 11.95 -1.65
C ALA A 414 16.21 11.01 -1.02
N GLN A 415 16.75 11.38 0.14
CA GLN A 415 17.74 10.56 0.85
C GLN A 415 17.15 9.23 1.33
N ILE A 416 15.90 9.23 1.82
CA ILE A 416 15.18 7.98 2.14
C ILE A 416 14.99 7.11 0.89
N ASN A 417 14.68 7.72 -0.25
CA ASN A 417 14.53 6.99 -1.52
C ASN A 417 15.87 6.39 -1.97
N GLU A 418 16.98 7.11 -1.82
CA GLU A 418 18.33 6.61 -2.09
C GLU A 418 18.70 5.45 -1.16
N TYR A 419 18.38 5.56 0.14
CA TYR A 419 18.54 4.47 1.11
C TYR A 419 17.85 3.19 0.66
N TYR A 420 16.61 3.29 0.17
CA TYR A 420 15.88 2.13 -0.33
C TYR A 420 16.42 1.63 -1.68
N ALA A 421 16.84 2.54 -2.57
CA ALA A 421 17.43 2.19 -3.86
C ALA A 421 18.75 1.41 -3.70
N ALA A 422 19.63 1.84 -2.78
CA ALA A 422 20.87 1.15 -2.44
C ALA A 422 20.62 -0.29 -1.95
N ARG A 423 19.46 -0.52 -1.33
CA ARG A 423 19.00 -1.86 -0.86
C ARG A 423 18.17 -2.61 -1.88
N LYS A 424 18.13 -2.15 -3.14
CA LYS A 424 17.39 -2.76 -4.26
C LYS A 424 15.88 -2.92 -3.98
N ILE A 425 15.29 -2.02 -3.18
CA ILE A 425 13.84 -1.98 -2.93
C ILE A 425 13.19 -1.19 -4.06
N LYS A 426 12.12 -1.75 -4.64
CA LYS A 426 11.41 -1.13 -5.76
C LYS A 426 10.76 0.19 -5.31
N PHE A 427 10.94 1.28 -6.05
CA PHE A 427 10.38 2.60 -5.73
C PHE A 427 8.88 2.58 -5.48
N GLY A 428 8.11 1.80 -6.25
CA GLY A 428 6.67 1.67 -6.09
C GLY A 428 6.24 0.95 -4.80
N ASP A 429 7.14 0.20 -4.18
CA ASP A 429 6.89 -0.59 -2.98
C ASP A 429 7.34 0.11 -1.68
N ILE A 430 7.97 1.29 -1.80
CA ILE A 430 8.41 2.08 -0.65
C ILE A 430 7.18 2.56 0.12
N LYS A 431 6.99 2.00 1.32
CA LYS A 431 5.98 2.47 2.27
C LYS A 431 6.59 3.59 3.10
N ALA A 432 5.90 4.73 3.17
CA ALA A 432 6.31 5.80 4.07
C ALA A 432 6.37 5.25 5.51
N LYS A 433 7.54 5.29 6.12
CA LYS A 433 7.79 4.82 7.47
C LYS A 433 8.14 6.03 8.35
N LEU A 434 7.26 6.36 9.29
CA LEU A 434 7.45 7.50 10.18
C LEU A 434 8.31 7.17 11.40
N LEU A 435 8.24 5.93 11.88
CA LEU A 435 8.99 5.48 13.06
C LEU A 435 10.03 4.45 12.65
N TRP A 436 11.29 4.75 12.89
CA TRP A 436 12.44 3.90 12.58
C TRP A 436 13.07 3.36 13.86
N THR A 437 13.22 2.06 13.91
CA THR A 437 13.83 1.36 15.06
C THR A 437 15.30 0.99 14.82
N ASP A 438 15.83 1.24 13.63
CA ASP A 438 17.24 1.07 13.28
C ASP A 438 17.93 2.43 13.22
N PRO A 439 18.79 2.76 14.18
CA PRO A 439 19.50 4.03 14.21
C PRO A 439 20.56 4.18 13.10
N GLN A 440 20.93 3.09 12.42
CA GLN A 440 21.96 3.14 11.35
C GLN A 440 21.54 4.05 10.20
N ILE A 441 20.24 4.29 9.99
CA ILE A 441 19.75 5.21 8.97
C ILE A 441 20.32 6.64 9.15
N LEU A 442 20.62 7.05 10.37
CA LEU A 442 21.25 8.35 10.64
C LEU A 442 22.63 8.50 9.97
N ASN A 443 23.35 7.39 9.84
CA ASN A 443 24.68 7.36 9.21
C ASN A 443 24.62 7.46 7.68
N GLU A 444 23.45 7.20 7.10
CA GLU A 444 23.22 7.24 5.66
C GLU A 444 22.82 8.64 5.18
N PHE A 445 22.37 9.51 6.07
CA PHE A 445 21.96 10.87 5.73
C PHE A 445 23.18 11.78 5.53
N GLN A 446 23.16 12.54 4.44
CA GLN A 446 24.17 13.56 4.14
C GLN A 446 23.74 14.93 4.68
N ASN A 447 24.71 15.78 5.02
CA ASN A 447 24.46 17.18 5.43
C ASN A 447 23.52 17.30 6.65
N LEU A 448 23.67 16.44 7.65
CA LEU A 448 22.93 16.53 8.91
C LEU A 448 23.30 17.83 9.67
N GLN A 449 22.31 18.62 10.04
CA GLN A 449 22.48 19.77 10.92
C GLN A 449 21.72 19.54 12.22
N TRP A 450 22.46 19.28 13.28
CA TRP A 450 21.91 19.12 14.62
C TRP A 450 21.50 20.47 15.17
N HIS A 451 20.25 20.61 15.60
CA HIS A 451 19.78 21.79 16.30
C HIS A 451 20.00 21.58 17.78
N ASP A 452 21.11 22.13 18.29
CA ASP A 452 21.38 22.21 19.71
C ASP A 452 20.69 23.44 20.28
N SER A 453 19.88 23.28 21.33
CA SER A 453 19.18 24.36 22.05
C SER A 453 20.11 25.18 22.97
N SER A 454 21.42 25.05 22.79
CA SER A 454 22.43 25.71 23.59
C SER A 454 23.13 26.91 22.89
N LEU A 455 22.45 27.56 21.92
CA LEU A 455 22.85 28.88 21.41
C LEU A 455 21.75 29.92 21.64
#